data_ff4d90d53a48406f1c7c5c5c825a970b
#
_entry.id   ff4d90d53a48406f1c7c5c5c825a970b
#
_cell.length_a   1.000
_cell.length_b   1.000
_cell.length_c   1.000
_cell.angle_alpha   90.00
_cell.angle_beta   90.00
_cell.angle_gamma   90.00
#
_symmetry.space_group_name_H-M   'P 1'
#
loop_
_entity.id
_entity.type
_entity.pdbx_description
1 polymer ?
#
loop_
_entity_poly.entity_id
_entity_poly.type
_entity_poly.pdbx_seq_one_letter_code
_entity_poly.pdbx_strand_id
1 'polypeptide(L)'
;MIEINDKKDCCGCNACGDACAAKAIAFKTDIEGFWYPEIDKDKCTNCGLCEKVCPIIQPANHIIRYDGPRVFAAYTKDEDIRIDSTSGGVHSMLANAMYAKKAYVGGAVYNEDHTVSHIISDNPEKLSEIRSSKYLQSSMQAVSYTHLTL
;
A
#
# COMPACT_ATOMS: atom_id res chain seq x y z
N MET A 1 -20.11 9.94 5.84
CA MET A 1 -19.16 10.63 4.92
C MET A 1 -17.82 10.70 5.65
N ILE A 2 -16.72 10.27 5.04
CA ILE A 2 -15.43 10.22 5.75
C ILE A 2 -15.02 11.61 6.22
N GLU A 3 -14.67 11.71 7.50
CA GLU A 3 -14.15 12.91 8.12
C GLU A 3 -13.02 12.50 9.07
N ILE A 4 -11.84 13.06 8.85
CA ILE A 4 -10.67 12.83 9.69
C ILE A 4 -10.37 14.15 10.39
N ASN A 5 -10.51 14.18 11.72
CA ASN A 5 -10.44 15.39 12.54
C ASN A 5 -9.07 16.09 12.44
N ASP A 6 -8.00 15.33 12.34
CA ASP A 6 -6.65 15.85 12.19
C ASP A 6 -6.03 15.26 10.92
N LYS A 7 -5.62 16.12 9.99
CA LYS A 7 -5.01 15.68 8.72
C LYS A 7 -3.83 14.73 8.91
N LYS A 8 -3.01 14.94 9.95
CA LYS A 8 -1.84 14.08 10.23
C LYS A 8 -2.20 12.62 10.51
N ASP A 9 -3.43 12.34 10.89
CA ASP A 9 -3.90 10.97 11.14
C ASP A 9 -4.22 10.23 9.83
N CYS A 10 -4.39 10.95 8.71
CA CYS A 10 -4.61 10.35 7.41
C CYS A 10 -3.30 9.80 6.83
N CYS A 11 -3.21 8.48 6.65
CA CYS A 11 -2.03 7.84 6.05
C CYS A 11 -2.00 7.86 4.51
N GLY A 12 -2.96 8.50 3.85
CA GLY A 12 -3.02 8.63 2.38
C GLY A 12 -3.21 7.31 1.64
N CYS A 13 -3.73 6.27 2.29
CA CYS A 13 -3.84 4.92 1.71
C CYS A 13 -4.87 4.78 0.58
N ASN A 14 -5.67 5.80 0.30
CA ASN A 14 -6.72 5.83 -0.74
C ASN A 14 -7.87 4.81 -0.59
N ALA A 15 -7.89 3.97 0.44
CA ALA A 15 -8.93 2.95 0.62
C ALA A 15 -10.36 3.51 0.57
N CYS A 16 -10.58 4.72 1.12
CA CYS A 16 -11.87 5.40 1.08
C CYS A 16 -12.28 5.82 -0.35
N GLY A 17 -11.34 6.25 -1.18
CA GLY A 17 -11.58 6.59 -2.58
C GLY A 17 -11.91 5.35 -3.41
N ASP A 18 -11.18 4.27 -3.22
CA ASP A 18 -11.39 3.01 -3.93
C ASP A 18 -12.71 2.34 -3.55
N ALA A 19 -13.10 2.40 -2.28
CA ALA A 19 -14.39 1.87 -1.81
C ALA A 19 -15.60 2.71 -2.26
N CYS A 20 -15.39 3.91 -2.79
CA CYS A 20 -16.48 4.81 -3.18
C CYS A 20 -17.05 4.45 -4.54
N ALA A 21 -18.15 3.69 -4.57
CA ALA A 21 -18.85 3.31 -5.80
C ALA A 21 -19.36 4.53 -6.59
N ALA A 22 -19.74 5.59 -5.90
CA ALA A 22 -20.20 6.84 -6.52
C ALA A 22 -19.06 7.71 -7.07
N LYS A 23 -17.79 7.31 -6.87
CA LYS A 23 -16.60 8.10 -7.25
C LYS A 23 -16.65 9.54 -6.74
N ALA A 24 -17.20 9.73 -5.54
CA ALA A 24 -17.37 11.02 -4.89
C ALA A 24 -16.14 11.45 -4.10
N ILE A 25 -15.08 10.66 -4.04
CA ILE A 25 -13.85 10.97 -3.29
C ILE A 25 -12.69 11.08 -4.26
N ALA A 26 -12.05 12.25 -4.28
CA ALA A 26 -10.81 12.51 -5.00
C ALA A 26 -9.69 12.79 -4.00
N PHE A 27 -8.45 12.47 -4.35
CA PHE A 27 -7.29 12.81 -3.54
C PHE A 27 -6.64 14.05 -4.13
N LYS A 28 -6.46 15.07 -3.30
CA LYS A 28 -5.77 16.29 -3.68
C LYS A 28 -4.51 16.49 -2.85
N THR A 29 -3.49 16.97 -3.53
CA THR A 29 -2.21 17.33 -2.94
C THR A 29 -2.35 18.64 -2.17
N ASP A 30 -1.93 18.67 -0.93
CA ASP A 30 -1.86 19.91 -0.15
C ASP A 30 -0.55 20.68 -0.38
N ILE A 31 -0.36 21.78 0.34
CA ILE A 31 0.82 22.64 0.22
C ILE A 31 2.14 21.94 0.59
N GLU A 32 2.08 20.88 1.40
CA GLU A 32 3.23 20.08 1.82
C GLU A 32 3.50 18.89 0.90
N GLY A 33 2.64 18.64 -0.09
CA GLY A 33 2.77 17.55 -1.05
C GLY A 33 2.05 16.26 -0.66
N PHE A 34 1.30 16.24 0.44
CA PHE A 34 0.55 15.07 0.89
C PHE A 34 -0.84 15.00 0.25
N TRP A 35 -1.31 13.79 0.03
CA TRP A 35 -2.63 13.54 -0.56
C TRP A 35 -3.67 13.32 0.51
N TYR A 36 -4.74 14.11 0.43
CA TYR A 36 -5.90 14.00 1.32
C TYR A 36 -7.20 13.81 0.55
N PRO A 37 -8.17 13.06 1.09
CA PRO A 37 -9.45 12.86 0.44
C PRO A 37 -10.29 14.14 0.47
N GLU A 38 -10.77 14.56 -0.69
CA GLU A 38 -11.82 15.56 -0.84
C GLU A 38 -13.11 14.91 -1.34
N ILE A 39 -14.22 15.31 -0.75
CA ILE A 39 -15.53 14.71 -1.03
C ILE A 39 -16.37 15.68 -1.86
N ASP A 40 -16.80 15.21 -3.02
CA ASP A 40 -17.86 15.81 -3.82
C ASP A 40 -19.21 15.48 -3.16
N LYS A 41 -19.78 16.47 -2.45
CA LYS A 41 -21.03 16.28 -1.69
C LYS A 41 -22.22 16.03 -2.60
N ASP A 42 -22.18 16.51 -3.84
CA ASP A 42 -23.29 16.34 -4.79
C ASP A 42 -23.34 14.92 -5.35
N LYS A 43 -22.19 14.23 -5.43
CA LYS A 43 -22.08 12.83 -5.83
C LYS A 43 -22.22 11.85 -4.66
N CYS A 44 -22.01 12.32 -3.44
CA CYS A 44 -21.97 11.45 -2.27
C CYS A 44 -23.35 10.90 -1.90
N THR A 45 -23.50 9.58 -1.93
CA THR A 45 -24.74 8.88 -1.52
C THR A 45 -24.86 8.63 -0.02
N ASN A 46 -23.89 9.07 0.75
CA ASN A 46 -23.80 8.90 2.21
C ASN A 46 -23.90 7.43 2.70
N CYS A 47 -23.39 6.48 1.92
CA CYS A 47 -23.48 5.04 2.21
C CYS A 47 -22.58 4.54 3.37
N GLY A 48 -21.62 5.36 3.83
CA GLY A 48 -20.72 5.06 4.95
C GLY A 48 -19.59 4.06 4.64
N LEU A 49 -19.44 3.54 3.40
CA LEU A 49 -18.40 2.57 3.06
C LEU A 49 -16.98 3.12 3.29
N CYS A 50 -16.75 4.39 2.97
CA CYS A 50 -15.47 5.06 3.18
C CYS A 50 -15.02 5.06 4.66
N GLU A 51 -15.96 5.17 5.60
CA GLU A 51 -15.67 5.10 7.04
C GLU A 51 -15.36 3.67 7.48
N LYS A 52 -16.08 2.68 6.93
CA LYS A 52 -15.88 1.27 7.28
C LYS A 52 -14.51 0.73 6.87
N VAL A 53 -13.95 1.21 5.76
CA VAL A 53 -12.65 0.77 5.25
C VAL A 53 -11.48 1.59 5.79
N CYS A 54 -11.73 2.70 6.48
CA CYS A 54 -10.68 3.57 6.98
C CYS A 54 -10.01 2.96 8.22
N PRO A 55 -8.68 2.67 8.17
CA PRO A 55 -7.98 2.07 9.30
C PRO A 55 -7.84 3.03 10.49
N ILE A 56 -8.00 4.32 10.27
CA ILE A 56 -7.93 5.34 11.32
C ILE A 56 -9.27 5.45 12.05
N ILE A 57 -10.39 5.45 11.31
CA ILE A 57 -11.73 5.56 11.89
C ILE A 57 -12.16 4.23 12.53
N GLN A 58 -11.75 3.09 11.93
CA GLN A 58 -12.11 1.73 12.36
C GLN A 58 -10.87 0.89 12.72
N PRO A 59 -10.05 1.31 13.68
CA PRO A 59 -8.79 0.62 13.96
C PRO A 59 -9.01 -0.82 14.46
N ALA A 60 -10.09 -1.09 15.18
CA ALA A 60 -10.38 -2.40 15.73
C ALA A 60 -10.60 -3.50 14.66
N ASN A 61 -11.03 -3.11 13.46
CA ASN A 61 -11.28 -4.04 12.36
C ASN A 61 -9.99 -4.47 11.64
N HIS A 62 -8.88 -3.77 11.86
CA HIS A 62 -7.63 -3.93 11.10
C HIS A 62 -6.43 -4.31 11.98
N ILE A 63 -6.60 -4.38 13.30
CA ILE A 63 -5.51 -4.69 14.22
C ILE A 63 -5.50 -6.17 14.54
N ILE A 64 -4.50 -6.89 14.01
CA ILE A 64 -4.14 -8.21 14.49
C ILE A 64 -3.21 -8.01 15.69
N ARG A 65 -3.67 -8.34 16.89
CA ARG A 65 -2.83 -8.30 18.10
C ARG A 65 -2.12 -9.63 18.28
N TYR A 66 -0.80 -9.56 18.38
CA TYR A 66 0.03 -10.70 18.77
C TYR A 66 0.53 -10.48 20.18
N ASP A 67 0.31 -11.44 21.07
CA ASP A 67 0.92 -11.46 22.39
C ASP A 67 2.40 -11.86 22.25
N GLY A 68 3.31 -10.94 22.57
CA GLY A 68 4.73 -11.20 22.55
C GLY A 68 5.34 -11.35 21.14
N PRO A 69 5.44 -10.28 20.34
CA PRO A 69 6.03 -10.36 19.01
C PRO A 69 7.50 -10.80 19.11
N ARG A 70 7.90 -11.77 18.28
CA ARG A 70 9.29 -12.20 18.16
C ARG A 70 10.03 -11.28 17.21
N VAL A 71 11.18 -10.75 17.63
CA VAL A 71 12.01 -9.86 16.83
C VAL A 71 13.29 -10.59 16.42
N PHE A 72 13.69 -10.48 15.15
CA PHE A 72 14.88 -11.10 14.61
C PHE A 72 15.71 -10.07 13.83
N ALA A 73 17.03 -10.14 13.99
CA ALA A 73 17.98 -9.55 13.05
C ALA A 73 18.37 -10.64 12.04
N ALA A 74 18.21 -10.35 10.76
CA ALA A 74 18.46 -11.33 9.72
C ALA A 74 19.08 -10.70 8.46
N TYR A 75 19.87 -11.50 7.74
CA TYR A 75 20.40 -11.16 6.43
C TYR A 75 20.51 -12.43 5.57
N THR A 76 20.51 -12.26 4.23
CA THR A 76 20.76 -13.36 3.31
C THR A 76 22.22 -13.76 3.33
N LYS A 77 22.48 -15.07 3.17
CA LYS A 77 23.84 -15.61 2.95
C LYS A 77 24.22 -15.62 1.47
N ASP A 78 23.28 -15.38 0.59
CA ASP A 78 23.51 -15.21 -0.85
C ASP A 78 24.11 -13.83 -1.08
N GLU A 79 25.36 -13.80 -1.55
CA GLU A 79 26.13 -12.57 -1.70
C GLU A 79 25.58 -11.69 -2.82
N ASP A 80 25.09 -12.27 -3.92
CA ASP A 80 24.52 -11.52 -5.04
C ASP A 80 23.24 -10.79 -4.60
N ILE A 81 22.34 -11.50 -3.90
CA ILE A 81 21.15 -10.90 -3.31
C ILE A 81 21.53 -9.83 -2.28
N ARG A 82 22.59 -10.07 -1.50
CA ARG A 82 23.03 -9.16 -0.45
C ARG A 82 23.57 -7.85 -1.01
N ILE A 83 24.40 -7.91 -2.05
CA ILE A 83 24.99 -6.75 -2.73
C ILE A 83 23.91 -5.93 -3.43
N ASP A 84 23.00 -6.60 -4.09
CA ASP A 84 21.87 -5.98 -4.79
C ASP A 84 20.81 -5.37 -3.87
N SER A 85 20.88 -5.62 -2.58
CA SER A 85 19.89 -5.16 -1.60
C SER A 85 20.39 -3.95 -0.83
N THR A 86 19.49 -3.02 -0.52
CA THR A 86 19.78 -1.84 0.31
C THR A 86 19.96 -2.16 1.80
N SER A 87 19.62 -3.39 2.22
CA SER A 87 19.69 -3.86 3.60
C SER A 87 20.06 -5.35 3.63
N GLY A 88 19.54 -6.15 4.55
CA GLY A 88 19.88 -7.57 4.72
C GLY A 88 19.44 -8.51 3.60
N GLY A 89 18.71 -8.07 2.58
CA GLY A 89 18.22 -8.91 1.48
C GLY A 89 17.05 -9.82 1.85
N VAL A 90 16.49 -9.69 3.05
CA VAL A 90 15.42 -10.57 3.56
C VAL A 90 14.16 -10.46 2.69
N HIS A 91 13.81 -9.26 2.21
CA HIS A 91 12.68 -9.09 1.30
C HIS A 91 12.82 -9.97 0.04
N SER A 92 13.99 -9.94 -0.61
CA SER A 92 14.26 -10.75 -1.81
C SER A 92 14.20 -12.25 -1.52
N MET A 93 14.71 -12.68 -0.37
CA MET A 93 14.62 -14.10 0.03
C MET A 93 13.18 -14.55 0.22
N LEU A 94 12.37 -13.76 0.93
CA LEU A 94 10.96 -14.07 1.15
C LEU A 94 10.17 -14.07 -0.16
N ALA A 95 10.41 -13.07 -1.02
CA ALA A 95 9.79 -12.99 -2.33
C ALA A 95 10.10 -14.21 -3.20
N ASN A 96 11.38 -14.62 -3.27
CA ASN A 96 11.79 -15.83 -4.01
C ASN A 96 11.13 -17.10 -3.46
N ALA A 97 11.01 -17.22 -2.14
CA ALA A 97 10.31 -18.34 -1.51
C ALA A 97 8.80 -18.35 -1.84
N MET A 98 8.17 -17.18 -2.01
CA MET A 98 6.77 -17.05 -2.42
C MET A 98 6.59 -17.39 -3.89
N TYR A 99 7.45 -16.89 -4.78
CA TYR A 99 7.44 -17.24 -6.21
C TYR A 99 7.64 -18.74 -6.43
N ALA A 100 8.53 -19.39 -5.67
CA ALA A 100 8.72 -20.85 -5.74
C ALA A 100 7.43 -21.62 -5.38
N LYS A 101 6.53 -21.02 -4.61
CA LYS A 101 5.20 -21.56 -4.30
C LYS A 101 4.11 -21.09 -5.27
N LYS A 102 4.47 -20.44 -6.38
CA LYS A 102 3.54 -19.82 -7.34
C LYS A 102 2.58 -18.81 -6.68
N ALA A 103 3.08 -18.10 -5.68
CA ALA A 103 2.34 -17.06 -4.99
C ALA A 103 2.70 -15.68 -5.57
N TYR A 104 1.86 -14.70 -5.23
CA TYR A 104 2.05 -13.31 -5.66
C TYR A 104 2.89 -12.54 -4.66
N VAL A 105 3.69 -11.60 -5.17
CA VAL A 105 4.45 -10.62 -4.37
C VAL A 105 4.04 -9.23 -4.81
N GLY A 106 3.74 -8.37 -3.85
CA GLY A 106 3.36 -6.98 -4.10
C GLY A 106 4.39 -5.99 -3.56
N GLY A 107 4.46 -4.83 -4.21
CA GLY A 107 5.27 -3.73 -3.74
C GLY A 107 5.20 -2.50 -4.63
N ALA A 108 5.90 -1.46 -4.22
CA ALA A 108 5.97 -0.19 -4.93
C ALA A 108 7.00 -0.24 -6.06
N VAL A 109 6.65 0.36 -7.21
CA VAL A 109 7.53 0.48 -8.38
C VAL A 109 7.53 1.91 -8.88
N TYR A 110 8.63 2.32 -9.51
CA TYR A 110 8.68 3.57 -10.27
C TYR A 110 8.03 3.36 -11.64
N ASN A 111 7.21 4.31 -12.03
CA ASN A 111 6.64 4.41 -13.38
C ASN A 111 7.60 5.20 -14.29
N GLU A 112 7.36 5.16 -15.61
CA GLU A 112 8.17 5.91 -16.60
C GLU A 112 8.15 7.43 -16.39
N ASP A 113 7.07 7.95 -15.83
CA ASP A 113 6.89 9.37 -15.48
C ASP A 113 7.48 9.76 -14.12
N HIS A 114 8.27 8.86 -13.50
CA HIS A 114 8.86 9.01 -12.17
C HIS A 114 7.87 9.05 -11.01
N THR A 115 6.59 8.80 -11.23
CA THR A 115 5.64 8.56 -10.14
C THR A 115 5.84 7.16 -9.56
N VAL A 116 5.20 6.88 -8.41
CA VAL A 116 5.25 5.57 -7.77
C VAL A 116 3.86 4.96 -7.70
N SER A 117 3.75 3.71 -8.12
CA SER A 117 2.53 2.92 -7.97
C SER A 117 2.82 1.58 -7.29
N HIS A 118 1.78 0.87 -6.87
CA HIS A 118 1.90 -0.50 -6.40
C HIS A 118 1.53 -1.48 -7.51
N ILE A 119 2.26 -2.59 -7.54
CA ILE A 119 1.93 -3.74 -8.38
C ILE A 119 1.87 -5.01 -7.53
N ILE A 120 1.17 -6.01 -8.03
CA ILE A 120 1.20 -7.38 -7.54
C ILE A 120 1.54 -8.27 -8.72
N SER A 121 2.51 -9.18 -8.57
CA SER A 121 2.97 -10.03 -9.65
C SER A 121 3.40 -11.41 -9.13
N ASP A 122 3.19 -12.44 -9.92
CA ASP A 122 3.72 -13.79 -9.76
C ASP A 122 4.98 -14.03 -10.60
N ASN A 123 5.41 -13.02 -11.39
CA ASN A 123 6.62 -13.07 -12.19
C ASN A 123 7.86 -12.70 -11.36
N PRO A 124 8.84 -13.62 -11.14
CA PRO A 124 10.05 -13.33 -10.39
C PRO A 124 10.92 -12.19 -10.96
N GLU A 125 10.85 -11.93 -12.27
CA GLU A 125 11.60 -10.86 -12.92
C GLU A 125 11.19 -9.47 -12.41
N LYS A 126 9.95 -9.34 -11.93
CA LYS A 126 9.45 -8.09 -11.33
C LYS A 126 10.03 -7.78 -9.94
N LEU A 127 10.75 -8.74 -9.34
CA LEU A 127 11.35 -8.52 -8.03
C LEU A 127 12.34 -7.36 -8.01
N SER A 128 13.12 -7.17 -9.08
CA SER A 128 14.08 -6.07 -9.19
C SER A 128 13.41 -4.68 -9.14
N GLU A 129 12.20 -4.56 -9.70
CA GLU A 129 11.41 -3.33 -9.69
C GLU A 129 10.74 -3.09 -8.33
N ILE A 130 10.22 -4.15 -7.69
CA ILE A 130 9.52 -4.12 -6.40
C ILE A 130 10.50 -3.87 -5.24
N ARG A 131 11.71 -4.40 -5.36
CA ARG A 131 12.76 -4.31 -4.33
C ARG A 131 13.16 -2.86 -4.08
N SER A 132 13.64 -2.59 -2.87
CA SER A 132 14.11 -1.28 -2.39
C SER A 132 13.00 -0.26 -2.10
N SER A 133 13.30 0.66 -1.19
CA SER A 133 12.35 1.69 -0.75
C SER A 133 12.15 2.77 -1.81
N LYS A 134 10.92 3.19 -2.02
CA LYS A 134 10.54 4.34 -2.83
C LYS A 134 10.06 5.43 -1.88
N TYR A 135 10.75 6.56 -1.86
CA TYR A 135 10.51 7.65 -0.90
C TYR A 135 9.57 8.73 -1.47
N LEU A 136 8.58 8.31 -2.26
CA LEU A 136 7.54 9.15 -2.84
C LEU A 136 6.16 8.62 -2.46
N GLN A 137 5.16 9.48 -2.44
CA GLN A 137 3.77 9.08 -2.31
C GLN A 137 3.40 8.15 -3.45
N SER A 138 2.91 6.96 -3.13
CA SER A 138 2.55 5.94 -4.11
C SER A 138 1.04 5.84 -4.32
N SER A 139 0.63 5.57 -5.57
CA SER A 139 -0.75 5.28 -5.89
C SER A 139 -1.06 3.80 -5.66
N MET A 140 -2.13 3.53 -4.90
CA MET A 140 -2.63 2.17 -4.62
C MET A 140 -3.76 1.74 -5.57
N GLN A 141 -4.29 2.63 -6.41
CA GLN A 141 -5.51 2.42 -7.19
C GLN A 141 -5.51 1.13 -8.02
N ALA A 142 -4.37 0.78 -8.63
CA ALA A 142 -4.29 -0.42 -9.46
C ALA A 142 -4.41 -1.72 -8.64
N VAL A 143 -3.96 -1.72 -7.38
CA VAL A 143 -3.94 -2.90 -6.51
C VAL A 143 -5.28 -3.08 -5.81
N SER A 144 -5.88 -2.00 -5.31
CA SER A 144 -7.18 -2.05 -4.64
C SER A 144 -8.28 -2.59 -5.53
N TYR A 145 -8.25 -2.22 -6.82
CA TYR A 145 -9.29 -2.61 -7.77
C TYR A 145 -9.21 -4.09 -8.20
N THR A 146 -8.01 -4.67 -8.20
CA THR A 146 -7.80 -6.05 -8.70
C THR A 146 -7.83 -7.11 -7.60
N HIS A 147 -7.60 -6.78 -6.35
CA HIS A 147 -7.34 -7.76 -5.29
C HIS A 147 -8.18 -7.60 -4.01
N LEU A 148 -8.88 -6.47 -3.83
CA LEU A 148 -9.76 -6.27 -2.66
C LEU A 148 -11.25 -6.48 -2.96
N THR A 149 -11.59 -6.87 -4.17
CA THR A 149 -12.96 -7.18 -4.60
C THR A 149 -13.28 -8.69 -4.62
N LEU A 150 -12.46 -9.50 -3.96
CA LEU A 150 -12.71 -10.93 -3.76
C LEU A 150 -13.38 -11.19 -2.41
#